data_cea8b79badfa1873569440900ec54f98
#
_entry.id   cea8b79badfa1873569440900ec54f98
#
_cell.length_a   1.000
_cell.length_b   1.000
_cell.length_c   1.000
_cell.angle_alpha   90.00
_cell.angle_beta   90.00
_cell.angle_gamma   90.00
#
_symmetry.space_group_name_H-M   'P 1'
#
loop_
_entity.id
_entity.type
_entity.pdbx_description
1 polymer ?
#
loop_
_entity_poly.entity_id
_entity_poly.type
_entity_poly.pdbx_seq_one_letter_code
_entity_poly.pdbx_strand_id
1 'polypeptide(L)'
;TLAAAHMRAIGCVLPDSQRATIVSVLTQRVALRLRGTRFKPRTLVELPARAVHEVDLLWSVCSGLSFANPVQGKLVQLWHLRRALALGERRRVAMALALEVGHMTSTSSAAHPRAEAMAARAHEVAVQAGDEFVIGLVEACGGLSDFLIGRWSRADQRMKAGLRRMRDHGVGGRWEIDLTELFYLANLFYCGQLRELARLAPLFLREAEDRGDVYAQNGIRAWRPNVAWLVMGKPEDARAHSLAVAMEHGSDGEAFQLNDYNHLLSNTRIDLYVGDGDGALARVEHAWRELESSMLLRVTTVYVESYFLLGTAALASTRPDRAAVVRRAIAGLAKTKLPWADGLRALLVAGLTLHEGSRERAALELVAAEDKLRAAEMPLHVQIARQCRGELLGGAAGAALREAAAAWLRDQAVADPQAFARLI
;
A
#
# COMPACT_ATOMS: atom_id res chain seq x y z
N THR A 1 19.92 -10.77 -15.68
CA THR A 1 19.90 -9.30 -15.57
C THR A 1 21.26 -8.76 -15.11
N LEU A 2 21.57 -7.50 -15.44
CA LEU A 2 22.81 -6.80 -15.04
C LEU A 2 22.95 -6.77 -13.50
N ALA A 3 21.85 -6.48 -12.79
CA ALA A 3 21.82 -6.50 -11.32
C ALA A 3 22.24 -7.85 -10.72
N ALA A 4 21.78 -8.97 -11.29
CA ALA A 4 22.16 -10.29 -10.83
C ALA A 4 23.66 -10.58 -11.03
N ALA A 5 24.26 -10.11 -12.13
CA ALA A 5 25.68 -10.25 -12.38
C ALA A 5 26.50 -9.46 -11.34
N HIS A 6 26.14 -8.21 -11.07
CA HIS A 6 26.81 -7.39 -10.06
C HIS A 6 26.65 -7.96 -8.64
N MET A 7 25.47 -8.47 -8.29
CA MET A 7 25.27 -9.12 -6.99
C MET A 7 26.14 -10.39 -6.83
N ARG A 8 26.29 -11.20 -7.90
CA ARG A 8 27.21 -12.36 -7.87
C ARG A 8 28.64 -11.93 -7.62
N ALA A 9 29.09 -10.84 -8.25
CA ALA A 9 30.44 -10.32 -8.07
C ALA A 9 30.78 -9.91 -6.63
N ILE A 10 29.75 -9.54 -5.84
CA ILE A 10 29.88 -9.25 -4.40
C ILE A 10 29.49 -10.44 -3.52
N GLY A 11 29.32 -11.64 -4.07
CA GLY A 11 28.99 -12.85 -3.30
C GLY A 11 27.53 -12.94 -2.82
N CYS A 12 26.62 -12.17 -3.42
CA CYS A 12 25.19 -12.21 -3.16
C CYS A 12 24.48 -12.93 -4.31
N VAL A 13 24.18 -14.22 -4.15
CA VAL A 13 23.51 -15.02 -5.17
C VAL A 13 22.06 -15.25 -4.76
N LEU A 14 21.13 -14.77 -5.60
CA LEU A 14 19.71 -15.05 -5.40
C LEU A 14 19.44 -16.53 -5.68
N PRO A 15 18.68 -17.21 -4.79
CA PRO A 15 18.29 -18.60 -5.04
C PRO A 15 17.36 -18.72 -6.23
N ASP A 16 17.48 -19.82 -6.99
CA ASP A 16 16.69 -20.08 -8.20
C ASP A 16 15.23 -20.47 -7.90
N SER A 17 14.93 -20.91 -6.68
CA SER A 17 13.56 -21.28 -6.28
C SER A 17 13.04 -20.41 -5.14
N GLN A 18 11.74 -20.19 -5.18
CA GLN A 18 11.04 -19.44 -4.14
C GLN A 18 11.16 -20.06 -2.74
N ARG A 19 11.15 -21.40 -2.64
CA ARG A 19 11.36 -22.12 -1.37
C ARG A 19 12.74 -21.87 -0.81
N ALA A 20 13.76 -21.94 -1.64
CA ALA A 20 15.14 -21.66 -1.25
C ALA A 20 15.31 -20.18 -0.81
N THR A 21 14.64 -19.25 -1.49
CA THR A 21 14.63 -17.83 -1.09
C THR A 21 13.99 -17.65 0.30
N ILE A 22 12.86 -18.29 0.59
CA ILE A 22 12.22 -18.23 1.91
C ILE A 22 13.13 -18.78 3.00
N VAL A 23 13.77 -19.94 2.77
CA VAL A 23 14.74 -20.53 3.72
C VAL A 23 15.90 -19.57 3.96
N SER A 24 16.44 -18.96 2.90
CA SER A 24 17.51 -17.97 3.00
C SER A 24 17.07 -16.74 3.81
N VAL A 25 15.86 -16.22 3.60
CA VAL A 25 15.30 -15.12 4.41
C VAL A 25 15.24 -15.49 5.88
N LEU A 26 14.75 -16.69 6.21
CA LEU A 26 14.65 -17.15 7.61
C LEU A 26 16.03 -17.26 8.25
N THR A 27 16.99 -17.85 7.54
CA THR A 27 18.40 -18.00 8.00
C THR A 27 19.03 -16.63 8.26
N GLN A 28 18.90 -15.69 7.32
CA GLN A 28 19.43 -14.34 7.46
C GLN A 28 18.75 -13.59 8.63
N ARG A 29 17.45 -13.77 8.85
CA ARG A 29 16.74 -13.19 9.99
C ARG A 29 17.24 -13.72 11.33
N VAL A 30 17.47 -15.03 11.45
CA VAL A 30 18.04 -15.62 12.65
C VAL A 30 19.46 -15.05 12.87
N ALA A 31 20.29 -15.03 11.85
CA ALA A 31 21.63 -14.47 11.94
C ALA A 31 21.63 -12.99 12.35
N LEU A 32 20.71 -12.19 11.83
CA LEU A 32 20.56 -10.78 12.21
C LEU A 32 20.08 -10.63 13.66
N ARG A 33 19.16 -11.49 14.13
CA ARG A 33 18.69 -11.48 15.53
C ARG A 33 19.82 -11.80 16.51
N LEU A 34 20.66 -12.79 16.20
CA LEU A 34 21.80 -13.15 17.03
C LEU A 34 22.88 -12.05 17.03
N ARG A 35 23.12 -11.45 15.88
CA ARG A 35 24.09 -10.36 15.75
C ARG A 35 23.63 -9.06 16.43
N GLY A 36 22.32 -8.76 16.38
CA GLY A 36 21.76 -7.47 16.77
C GLY A 36 22.12 -6.34 15.81
N THR A 37 21.73 -5.10 16.18
CA THR A 37 21.90 -3.88 15.36
C THR A 37 23.05 -2.99 15.84
N ARG A 38 23.88 -3.45 16.77
CA ARG A 38 25.07 -2.73 17.22
C ARG A 38 26.13 -2.72 16.11
N PHE A 39 26.84 -1.60 15.98
CA PHE A 39 27.95 -1.44 15.03
C PHE A 39 29.03 -0.51 15.62
N LYS A 40 30.25 -0.59 15.08
CA LYS A 40 31.34 0.33 15.37
C LYS A 40 31.27 1.48 14.37
N PRO A 41 31.01 2.72 14.80
CA PRO A 41 30.98 3.87 13.89
C PRO A 41 32.33 4.07 13.20
N ARG A 42 32.27 4.35 11.89
CA ARG A 42 33.41 4.69 11.04
C ARG A 42 33.08 5.88 10.16
N THR A 43 34.10 6.63 9.79
CA THR A 43 33.98 7.72 8.82
C THR A 43 34.21 7.19 7.40
N LEU A 44 33.65 7.88 6.40
CA LEU A 44 33.76 7.46 4.99
C LEU A 44 35.23 7.37 4.53
N VAL A 45 36.10 8.23 5.05
CA VAL A 45 37.53 8.27 4.71
C VAL A 45 38.28 7.01 5.18
N GLU A 46 37.82 6.35 6.24
CA GLU A 46 38.42 5.13 6.79
C GLU A 46 37.99 3.85 6.05
N LEU A 47 37.10 3.97 5.06
CA LEU A 47 36.46 2.82 4.46
C LEU A 47 37.00 2.55 3.04
N PRO A 48 37.20 1.26 2.70
CA PRO A 48 37.52 0.91 1.33
C PRO A 48 36.38 1.28 0.38
N ALA A 49 36.68 1.97 -0.71
CA ALA A 49 35.67 2.38 -1.69
C ALA A 49 34.82 1.19 -2.21
N ARG A 50 35.43 0.02 -2.38
CA ARG A 50 34.71 -1.20 -2.77
C ARG A 50 33.63 -1.59 -1.76
N ALA A 51 33.90 -1.56 -0.45
CA ALA A 51 32.95 -1.93 0.58
C ALA A 51 31.77 -0.95 0.64
N VAL A 52 32.02 0.34 0.39
CA VAL A 52 30.99 1.38 0.27
C VAL A 52 30.09 1.10 -0.95
N HIS A 53 30.69 0.83 -2.11
CA HIS A 53 29.96 0.49 -3.34
C HIS A 53 29.09 -0.77 -3.21
N GLU A 54 29.56 -1.79 -2.48
CA GLU A 54 28.77 -3.00 -2.23
C GLU A 54 27.49 -2.73 -1.45
N VAL A 55 27.55 -1.84 -0.46
CA VAL A 55 26.34 -1.42 0.32
C VAL A 55 25.40 -0.59 -0.54
N ASP A 56 25.93 0.36 -1.33
CA ASP A 56 25.13 1.21 -2.21
C ASP A 56 24.45 0.41 -3.34
N LEU A 57 25.15 -0.59 -3.89
CA LEU A 57 24.57 -1.53 -4.86
C LEU A 57 23.40 -2.31 -4.26
N LEU A 58 23.56 -2.84 -3.05
CA LEU A 58 22.49 -3.58 -2.39
C LEU A 58 21.28 -2.69 -2.06
N TRP A 59 21.49 -1.41 -1.72
CA TRP A 59 20.43 -0.43 -1.59
C TRP A 59 19.63 -0.31 -2.89
N SER A 60 20.30 -0.04 -4.00
CA SER A 60 19.66 0.16 -5.30
C SER A 60 18.90 -1.09 -5.78
N VAL A 61 19.51 -2.28 -5.62
CA VAL A 61 18.84 -3.54 -5.99
C VAL A 61 17.65 -3.85 -5.08
N CYS A 62 17.78 -3.62 -3.77
CA CYS A 62 16.71 -3.87 -2.83
C CYS A 62 15.50 -2.96 -3.12
N SER A 63 15.74 -1.68 -3.36
CA SER A 63 14.69 -0.71 -3.62
C SER A 63 13.83 -1.12 -4.82
N GLY A 64 14.45 -1.47 -5.96
CA GLY A 64 13.71 -1.94 -7.14
C GLY A 64 13.06 -3.32 -6.95
N LEU A 65 13.79 -4.26 -6.37
CA LEU A 65 13.34 -5.64 -6.24
C LEU A 65 12.19 -5.81 -5.24
N SER A 66 12.07 -4.92 -4.24
CA SER A 66 10.99 -4.96 -3.25
C SER A 66 9.59 -4.85 -3.86
N PHE A 67 9.48 -4.21 -5.02
CA PHE A 67 8.21 -4.08 -5.77
C PHE A 67 8.03 -5.16 -6.82
N ALA A 68 9.10 -5.58 -7.50
CA ALA A 68 9.04 -6.64 -8.51
C ALA A 68 8.87 -8.03 -7.87
N ASN A 69 9.62 -8.32 -6.82
CA ASN A 69 9.57 -9.58 -6.08
C ASN A 69 9.80 -9.34 -4.58
N PRO A 70 8.73 -9.16 -3.78
CA PRO A 70 8.84 -8.80 -2.36
C PRO A 70 9.66 -9.79 -1.52
N VAL A 71 9.69 -11.08 -1.89
CA VAL A 71 10.44 -12.10 -1.12
C VAL A 71 11.93 -11.99 -1.40
N GLN A 72 12.32 -11.81 -2.66
CA GLN A 72 13.72 -11.58 -3.04
C GLN A 72 14.20 -10.21 -2.53
N GLY A 73 13.38 -9.16 -2.65
CA GLY A 73 13.66 -7.85 -2.07
C GLY A 73 13.97 -7.93 -0.58
N LYS A 74 13.19 -8.71 0.17
CA LYS A 74 13.42 -8.96 1.58
C LYS A 74 14.76 -9.67 1.87
N LEU A 75 15.18 -10.60 1.03
CA LEU A 75 16.47 -11.27 1.16
C LEU A 75 17.61 -10.28 0.92
N VAL A 76 17.52 -9.49 -0.16
CA VAL A 76 18.54 -8.46 -0.47
C VAL A 76 18.62 -7.42 0.64
N GLN A 77 17.49 -7.00 1.20
CA GLN A 77 17.46 -6.09 2.35
C GLN A 77 18.20 -6.64 3.57
N LEU A 78 18.06 -7.92 3.89
CA LEU A 78 18.77 -8.53 4.99
C LEU A 78 20.30 -8.58 4.74
N TRP A 79 20.74 -8.81 3.50
CA TRP A 79 22.14 -8.69 3.11
C TRP A 79 22.64 -7.25 3.20
N HIS A 80 21.85 -6.30 2.69
CA HIS A 80 22.13 -4.87 2.77
C HIS A 80 22.33 -4.42 4.21
N LEU A 81 21.38 -4.71 5.10
CA LEU A 81 21.46 -4.32 6.50
C LEU A 81 22.67 -4.93 7.21
N ARG A 82 22.95 -6.21 6.98
CA ARG A 82 24.13 -6.86 7.59
C ARG A 82 25.44 -6.24 7.13
N ARG A 83 25.56 -5.89 5.84
CA ARG A 83 26.76 -5.25 5.29
C ARG A 83 26.89 -3.80 5.75
N ALA A 84 25.78 -3.04 5.77
CA ALA A 84 25.78 -1.68 6.31
C ALA A 84 26.24 -1.63 7.77
N LEU A 85 25.72 -2.55 8.61
CA LEU A 85 26.15 -2.69 10.00
C LEU A 85 27.62 -3.11 10.15
N ALA A 86 28.16 -3.92 9.23
CA ALA A 86 29.59 -4.31 9.22
C ALA A 86 30.47 -3.14 8.74
N LEU A 87 29.99 -2.39 7.76
CA LEU A 87 30.67 -1.20 7.25
C LEU A 87 30.82 -0.13 8.34
N GLY A 88 29.73 0.14 9.07
CA GLY A 88 29.72 1.05 10.22
C GLY A 88 29.59 2.53 9.87
N GLU A 89 29.37 2.90 8.60
CA GLU A 89 29.12 4.28 8.21
C GLU A 89 27.68 4.67 8.56
N ARG A 90 27.50 5.74 9.35
CA ARG A 90 26.21 6.09 10.01
C ARG A 90 25.08 6.32 9.03
N ARG A 91 25.33 7.03 7.92
CA ARG A 91 24.30 7.34 6.92
C ARG A 91 23.72 6.04 6.34
N ARG A 92 24.58 5.14 5.87
CA ARG A 92 24.17 3.85 5.27
C ARG A 92 23.53 2.91 6.29
N VAL A 93 24.01 2.92 7.52
CA VAL A 93 23.38 2.14 8.60
C VAL A 93 21.96 2.65 8.87
N ALA A 94 21.75 3.96 8.97
CA ALA A 94 20.44 4.54 9.19
C ALA A 94 19.46 4.20 8.04
N MET A 95 19.90 4.32 6.79
CA MET A 95 19.12 3.94 5.61
C MET A 95 18.74 2.46 5.63
N ALA A 96 19.69 1.57 5.94
CA ALA A 96 19.44 0.13 5.99
C ALA A 96 18.47 -0.27 7.11
N LEU A 97 18.57 0.37 8.29
CA LEU A 97 17.63 0.19 9.39
C LEU A 97 16.23 0.70 9.02
N ALA A 98 16.14 1.87 8.37
CA ALA A 98 14.88 2.47 7.93
C ALA A 98 14.11 1.55 6.96
N LEU A 99 14.80 1.02 5.95
CA LEU A 99 14.16 0.13 4.97
C LEU A 99 13.69 -1.20 5.61
N GLU A 100 14.42 -1.72 6.61
CA GLU A 100 14.01 -2.92 7.35
C GLU A 100 12.68 -2.71 8.09
N VAL A 101 12.37 -1.50 8.54
CA VAL A 101 11.08 -1.17 9.20
C VAL A 101 9.89 -1.54 8.32
N GLY A 102 9.87 -1.09 7.06
CA GLY A 102 8.81 -1.43 6.10
C GLY A 102 8.75 -2.93 5.79
N HIS A 103 9.90 -3.56 5.61
CA HIS A 103 9.99 -5.01 5.37
C HIS A 103 9.50 -5.87 6.55
N MET A 104 9.62 -5.39 7.79
CA MET A 104 9.13 -6.10 8.96
C MET A 104 7.61 -6.15 9.00
N THR A 105 6.93 -5.07 8.67
CA THR A 105 5.47 -4.92 8.79
C THR A 105 4.70 -5.35 7.54
N SER A 106 5.34 -5.44 6.37
CA SER A 106 4.68 -5.79 5.12
C SER A 106 3.93 -7.14 5.12
N THR A 107 4.38 -8.11 5.92
CA THR A 107 3.81 -9.46 5.97
C THR A 107 3.17 -9.82 7.32
N SER A 108 3.31 -9.00 8.34
CA SER A 108 2.76 -9.28 9.68
C SER A 108 2.70 -8.03 10.55
N SER A 109 1.51 -7.69 11.02
CA SER A 109 1.30 -6.64 12.02
C SER A 109 1.93 -6.96 13.39
N ALA A 110 2.11 -8.25 13.72
CA ALA A 110 2.75 -8.67 14.96
C ALA A 110 4.24 -8.26 15.07
N ALA A 111 4.86 -7.90 13.94
CA ALA A 111 6.23 -7.37 13.93
C ALA A 111 6.30 -5.88 14.30
N HIS A 112 5.18 -5.18 14.40
CA HIS A 112 5.14 -3.73 14.58
C HIS A 112 5.91 -3.21 15.82
N PRO A 113 5.81 -3.78 17.03
CA PRO A 113 6.59 -3.27 18.17
C PRO A 113 8.11 -3.32 17.93
N ARG A 114 8.58 -4.34 17.20
CA ARG A 114 9.99 -4.45 16.80
C ARG A 114 10.34 -3.47 15.68
N ALA A 115 9.43 -3.24 14.76
CA ALA A 115 9.61 -2.25 13.70
C ALA A 115 9.71 -0.82 14.30
N GLU A 116 8.90 -0.49 15.30
CA GLU A 116 9.01 0.78 16.03
C GLU A 116 10.37 0.94 16.75
N ALA A 117 10.82 -0.09 17.44
CA ALA A 117 12.16 -0.07 18.05
C ALA A 117 13.27 0.09 17.00
N MET A 118 13.11 -0.54 15.83
CA MET A 118 14.03 -0.39 14.70
C MET A 118 13.99 1.04 14.13
N ALA A 119 12.80 1.62 13.98
CA ALA A 119 12.63 3.00 13.51
C ALA A 119 13.26 4.01 14.48
N ALA A 120 13.05 3.83 15.80
CA ALA A 120 13.70 4.65 16.81
C ALA A 120 15.22 4.56 16.72
N ARG A 121 15.76 3.35 16.55
CA ARG A 121 17.20 3.15 16.39
C ARG A 121 17.73 3.77 15.09
N ALA A 122 16.99 3.65 13.98
CA ALA A 122 17.35 4.29 12.72
C ALA A 122 17.40 5.82 12.87
N HIS A 123 16.41 6.40 13.56
CA HIS A 123 16.35 7.84 13.82
C HIS A 123 17.55 8.33 14.65
N GLU A 124 17.89 7.65 15.74
CA GLU A 124 19.08 7.98 16.53
C GLU A 124 20.35 8.00 15.67
N VAL A 125 20.54 6.99 14.83
CA VAL A 125 21.72 6.90 13.96
C VAL A 125 21.70 7.98 12.88
N ALA A 126 20.54 8.30 12.30
CA ALA A 126 20.39 9.38 11.32
C ALA A 126 20.72 10.75 11.90
N VAL A 127 20.23 11.04 13.11
CA VAL A 127 20.57 12.29 13.84
C VAL A 127 22.07 12.37 14.11
N GLN A 128 22.70 11.27 14.54
CA GLN A 128 24.16 11.21 14.75
C GLN A 128 24.96 11.33 13.43
N ALA A 129 24.36 11.03 12.29
CA ALA A 129 24.96 11.26 10.97
C ALA A 129 24.89 12.73 10.54
N GLY A 130 23.97 13.50 11.10
CA GLY A 130 23.73 14.92 10.73
C GLY A 130 23.14 15.06 9.32
N ASP A 131 22.40 14.06 8.84
CA ASP A 131 21.86 14.02 7.48
C ASP A 131 20.33 14.18 7.52
N GLU A 132 19.84 15.37 7.21
CA GLU A 132 18.42 15.71 7.23
C GLU A 132 17.60 14.90 6.22
N PHE A 133 18.16 14.57 5.06
CA PHE A 133 17.50 13.69 4.08
C PHE A 133 17.26 12.31 4.68
N VAL A 134 18.27 11.73 5.35
CA VAL A 134 18.14 10.40 5.95
C VAL A 134 17.20 10.41 7.15
N ILE A 135 17.15 11.50 7.93
CA ILE A 135 16.15 11.67 8.99
C ILE A 135 14.74 11.64 8.38
N GLY A 136 14.53 12.37 7.27
CA GLY A 136 13.26 12.35 6.53
C GLY A 136 12.90 10.96 5.98
N LEU A 137 13.88 10.24 5.46
CA LEU A 137 13.70 8.86 4.98
C LEU A 137 13.29 7.90 6.11
N VAL A 138 13.88 8.03 7.31
CA VAL A 138 13.49 7.23 8.48
C VAL A 138 12.05 7.51 8.90
N GLU A 139 11.65 8.79 8.90
CA GLU A 139 10.26 9.19 9.17
C GLU A 139 9.30 8.59 8.13
N ALA A 140 9.64 8.68 6.83
CA ALA A 140 8.85 8.12 5.74
C ALA A 140 8.71 6.58 5.84
N CYS A 141 9.79 5.85 6.11
CA CYS A 141 9.76 4.40 6.32
C CYS A 141 8.93 4.00 7.55
N GLY A 142 8.98 4.81 8.62
CA GLY A 142 8.09 4.66 9.77
C GLY A 142 6.62 4.87 9.40
N GLY A 143 6.32 5.89 8.58
CA GLY A 143 5.00 6.14 8.01
C GLY A 143 4.51 5.02 7.11
N LEU A 144 5.37 4.46 6.27
CA LEU A 144 5.07 3.26 5.47
C LEU A 144 4.72 2.06 6.36
N SER A 145 5.46 1.86 7.44
CA SER A 145 5.15 0.78 8.41
C SER A 145 3.77 0.97 9.05
N ASP A 146 3.43 2.19 9.44
CA ASP A 146 2.12 2.53 10.00
C ASP A 146 0.99 2.32 8.95
N PHE A 147 1.21 2.71 7.70
CA PHE A 147 0.30 2.45 6.57
C PHE A 147 0.02 0.96 6.38
N LEU A 148 1.06 0.12 6.37
CA LEU A 148 0.94 -1.31 6.13
C LEU A 148 0.10 -2.05 7.20
N ILE A 149 -0.06 -1.47 8.38
CA ILE A 149 -0.85 -2.05 9.48
C ILE A 149 -2.16 -1.29 9.74
N GLY A 150 -2.45 -0.23 8.98
CA GLY A 150 -3.70 0.53 9.07
C GLY A 150 -3.74 1.62 10.14
N ARG A 151 -2.60 2.20 10.50
CA ARG A 151 -2.51 3.38 11.38
C ARG A 151 -2.44 4.65 10.55
N TRP A 152 -3.54 4.96 9.89
CA TRP A 152 -3.60 5.94 8.81
C TRP A 152 -3.21 7.35 9.23
N SER A 153 -3.73 7.86 10.35
CA SER A 153 -3.42 9.21 10.84
C SER A 153 -1.95 9.37 11.21
N ARG A 154 -1.35 8.33 11.78
CA ARG A 154 0.07 8.33 12.13
C ARG A 154 0.96 8.21 10.89
N ALA A 155 0.53 7.40 9.92
CA ALA A 155 1.19 7.31 8.61
C ALA A 155 1.20 8.66 7.89
N ASP A 156 0.06 9.37 7.88
CA ASP A 156 -0.07 10.72 7.31
C ASP A 156 0.95 11.68 7.91
N GLN A 157 1.00 11.79 9.24
CA GLN A 157 1.92 12.69 9.94
C GLN A 157 3.38 12.40 9.62
N ARG A 158 3.79 11.13 9.67
CA ARG A 158 5.16 10.70 9.43
C ARG A 158 5.58 10.87 7.97
N MET A 159 4.75 10.43 7.02
CA MET A 159 5.06 10.57 5.59
C MET A 159 5.14 12.04 5.20
N LYS A 160 4.22 12.88 5.67
CA LYS A 160 4.22 14.32 5.40
C LYS A 160 5.46 15.02 5.97
N ALA A 161 5.87 14.67 7.19
CA ALA A 161 7.10 15.19 7.79
C ALA A 161 8.35 14.72 7.03
N GLY A 162 8.41 13.42 6.70
CA GLY A 162 9.50 12.83 5.92
C GLY A 162 9.64 13.43 4.54
N LEU A 163 8.53 13.58 3.80
CA LEU A 163 8.52 14.20 2.47
C LEU A 163 9.05 15.64 2.51
N ARG A 164 8.60 16.45 3.48
CA ARG A 164 9.07 17.81 3.62
C ARG A 164 10.58 17.84 3.80
N ARG A 165 11.13 17.07 4.77
CA ARG A 165 12.58 17.01 5.01
C ARG A 165 13.37 16.54 3.81
N MET A 166 12.91 15.47 3.15
CA MET A 166 13.59 14.93 1.97
C MET A 166 13.58 15.90 0.80
N ARG A 167 12.47 16.61 0.57
CA ARG A 167 12.37 17.63 -0.50
C ARG A 167 13.25 18.84 -0.23
N ASP A 168 13.33 19.30 1.04
CA ASP A 168 14.11 20.49 1.43
C ASP A 168 15.62 20.22 1.38
N HIS A 169 16.08 18.98 1.60
CA HIS A 169 17.50 18.64 1.75
C HIS A 169 18.01 17.58 0.76
N GLY A 170 17.16 17.13 -0.17
CA GLY A 170 17.45 16.00 -1.06
C GLY A 170 18.23 16.40 -2.32
N VAL A 171 19.51 16.08 -2.36
CA VAL A 171 20.27 16.02 -3.60
C VAL A 171 20.46 14.55 -3.99
N GLY A 172 19.75 14.08 -5.03
CA GLY A 172 19.94 12.74 -5.59
C GLY A 172 19.12 11.59 -4.96
N GLY A 173 18.22 11.87 -4.01
CA GLY A 173 17.34 10.87 -3.38
C GLY A 173 15.91 10.85 -3.97
N ARG A 174 15.78 10.99 -5.29
CA ARG A 174 14.46 11.17 -5.90
C ARG A 174 13.56 9.93 -5.79
N TRP A 175 14.13 8.75 -5.94
CA TRP A 175 13.41 7.48 -5.79
C TRP A 175 12.68 7.36 -4.44
N GLU A 176 13.35 7.72 -3.36
CA GLU A 176 12.81 7.66 -2.00
C GLU A 176 11.65 8.66 -1.81
N ILE A 177 11.78 9.82 -2.43
CA ILE A 177 10.72 10.84 -2.44
C ILE A 177 9.51 10.33 -3.23
N ASP A 178 9.71 9.87 -4.48
CA ASP A 178 8.62 9.38 -5.35
C ASP A 178 7.86 8.21 -4.72
N LEU A 179 8.60 7.28 -4.12
CA LEU A 179 7.98 6.17 -3.40
C LEU A 179 7.15 6.64 -2.21
N THR A 180 7.67 7.59 -1.44
CA THR A 180 6.93 8.15 -0.30
C THR A 180 5.70 8.92 -0.77
N GLU A 181 5.78 9.66 -1.87
CA GLU A 181 4.64 10.35 -2.49
C GLU A 181 3.54 9.39 -2.90
N LEU A 182 3.88 8.25 -3.51
CA LEU A 182 2.92 7.22 -3.89
C LEU A 182 2.18 6.63 -2.68
N PHE A 183 2.89 6.29 -1.61
CA PHE A 183 2.26 5.77 -0.40
C PHE A 183 1.51 6.86 0.37
N TYR A 184 1.98 8.09 0.34
CA TYR A 184 1.26 9.22 0.93
C TYR A 184 -0.08 9.46 0.23
N LEU A 185 -0.10 9.51 -1.10
CA LEU A 185 -1.34 9.60 -1.88
C LEU A 185 -2.30 8.43 -1.57
N ALA A 186 -1.77 7.21 -1.48
CA ALA A 186 -2.57 6.05 -1.10
C ALA A 186 -3.15 6.18 0.32
N ASN A 187 -2.39 6.73 1.26
CA ASN A 187 -2.82 6.95 2.64
C ASN A 187 -3.93 7.99 2.75
N LEU A 188 -3.90 9.04 1.92
CA LEU A 188 -4.94 10.08 1.89
C LEU A 188 -6.34 9.49 1.61
N PHE A 189 -6.43 8.44 0.79
CA PHE A 189 -7.70 7.73 0.55
C PHE A 189 -8.25 7.10 1.84
N TYR A 190 -7.42 6.41 2.60
CA TYR A 190 -7.85 5.77 3.85
C TYR A 190 -8.14 6.76 4.97
N CYS A 191 -7.38 7.86 5.03
CA CYS A 191 -7.64 8.98 5.93
C CYS A 191 -8.90 9.78 5.56
N GLY A 192 -9.49 9.53 4.39
CA GLY A 192 -10.61 10.31 3.88
C GLY A 192 -10.23 11.75 3.48
N GLN A 193 -8.95 12.06 3.28
CA GLN A 193 -8.46 13.36 2.82
C GLN A 193 -8.54 13.46 1.29
N LEU A 194 -9.76 13.28 0.74
CA LEU A 194 -9.95 13.12 -0.71
C LEU A 194 -9.71 14.42 -1.48
N ARG A 195 -10.01 15.57 -0.89
CA ARG A 195 -9.69 16.89 -1.46
C ARG A 195 -8.20 17.03 -1.69
N GLU A 196 -7.38 16.64 -0.71
CA GLU A 196 -5.94 16.73 -0.82
C GLU A 196 -5.40 15.69 -1.83
N LEU A 197 -5.95 14.49 -1.86
CA LEU A 197 -5.64 13.48 -2.87
C LEU A 197 -5.90 13.98 -4.29
N ALA A 198 -7.09 14.56 -4.55
CA ALA A 198 -7.45 15.12 -5.85
C ALA A 198 -6.56 16.30 -6.27
N ARG A 199 -6.05 17.07 -5.29
CA ARG A 199 -5.12 18.18 -5.53
C ARG A 199 -3.70 17.70 -5.84
N LEU A 200 -3.19 16.74 -5.08
CA LEU A 200 -1.79 16.32 -5.14
C LEU A 200 -1.50 15.30 -6.26
N ALA A 201 -2.41 14.38 -6.54
CA ALA A 201 -2.13 13.33 -7.53
C ALA A 201 -1.82 13.90 -8.93
N PRO A 202 -2.60 14.86 -9.49
CA PRO A 202 -2.26 15.48 -10.76
C PRO A 202 -0.98 16.33 -10.69
N LEU A 203 -0.67 16.93 -9.54
CA LEU A 203 0.55 17.72 -9.35
C LEU A 203 1.80 16.82 -9.42
N PHE A 204 1.81 15.73 -8.63
CA PHE A 204 2.92 14.80 -8.60
C PHE A 204 3.09 14.05 -9.92
N LEU A 205 1.97 13.79 -10.63
CA LEU A 205 2.03 13.21 -11.98
C LEU A 205 2.75 14.14 -12.94
N ARG A 206 2.41 15.43 -12.99
CA ARG A 206 3.11 16.41 -13.84
C ARG A 206 4.59 16.53 -13.48
N GLU A 207 4.92 16.61 -12.18
CA GLU A 207 6.31 16.61 -11.73
C GLU A 207 7.08 15.37 -12.20
N ALA A 208 6.45 14.19 -12.22
CA ALA A 208 7.05 12.96 -12.72
C ALA A 208 7.18 12.95 -14.26
N GLU A 209 6.20 13.50 -14.98
CA GLU A 209 6.24 13.69 -16.44
C GLU A 209 7.36 14.62 -16.86
N ASP A 210 7.48 15.79 -16.21
CA ASP A 210 8.52 16.78 -16.48
C ASP A 210 9.95 16.22 -16.30
N ARG A 211 10.10 15.23 -15.43
CA ARG A 211 11.37 14.54 -15.18
C ARG A 211 11.58 13.29 -16.04
N GLY A 212 10.57 12.83 -16.75
CA GLY A 212 10.60 11.54 -17.45
C GLY A 212 10.66 10.34 -16.51
N ASP A 213 10.14 10.46 -15.28
CA ASP A 213 10.12 9.37 -14.29
C ASP A 213 8.95 8.42 -14.53
N VAL A 214 9.17 7.43 -15.38
CA VAL A 214 8.16 6.44 -15.77
C VAL A 214 7.62 5.65 -14.57
N TYR A 215 8.46 5.36 -13.56
CA TYR A 215 8.01 4.61 -12.39
C TYR A 215 6.98 5.39 -11.56
N ALA A 216 7.29 6.64 -11.24
CA ALA A 216 6.37 7.51 -10.50
C ALA A 216 5.08 7.76 -11.30
N GLN A 217 5.19 8.02 -12.62
CA GLN A 217 4.04 8.18 -13.51
C GLN A 217 3.12 6.95 -13.45
N ASN A 218 3.66 5.76 -13.62
CA ASN A 218 2.89 4.51 -13.63
C ASN A 218 2.24 4.23 -12.29
N GLY A 219 2.95 4.51 -11.18
CA GLY A 219 2.40 4.40 -9.84
C GLY A 219 1.21 5.32 -9.58
N ILE A 220 1.23 6.55 -10.11
CA ILE A 220 0.12 7.49 -9.96
C ILE A 220 -1.03 7.14 -10.91
N ARG A 221 -0.72 6.77 -12.15
CA ARG A 221 -1.69 6.49 -13.21
C ARG A 221 -2.51 5.22 -13.00
N ALA A 222 -1.91 4.16 -12.45
CA ALA A 222 -2.55 2.82 -12.41
C ALA A 222 -2.63 2.17 -11.04
N TRP A 223 -2.16 2.80 -9.97
CA TRP A 223 -2.21 2.24 -8.62
C TRP A 223 -3.29 2.93 -7.76
N ARG A 224 -3.18 2.81 -6.43
CA ARG A 224 -4.13 3.42 -5.49
C ARG A 224 -4.42 4.90 -5.74
N PRO A 225 -3.44 5.75 -6.13
CA PRO A 225 -3.70 7.15 -6.44
C PRO A 225 -4.63 7.40 -7.63
N ASN A 226 -4.81 6.44 -8.53
CA ASN A 226 -5.76 6.55 -9.65
C ASN A 226 -7.18 6.94 -9.21
N VAL A 227 -7.59 6.59 -7.99
CA VAL A 227 -8.88 6.98 -7.43
C VAL A 227 -9.07 8.50 -7.33
N ALA A 228 -8.01 9.30 -7.40
CA ALA A 228 -8.08 10.76 -7.42
C ALA A 228 -8.94 11.28 -8.58
N TRP A 229 -8.88 10.64 -9.74
CA TRP A 229 -9.73 11.00 -10.89
C TRP A 229 -11.19 10.67 -10.66
N LEU A 230 -11.50 9.62 -9.89
CA LEU A 230 -12.87 9.29 -9.49
C LEU A 230 -13.42 10.30 -8.46
N VAL A 231 -12.55 10.81 -7.56
CA VAL A 231 -12.92 11.94 -6.67
C VAL A 231 -13.33 13.15 -7.50
N MET A 232 -12.60 13.45 -8.59
CA MET A 232 -12.88 14.56 -9.51
C MET A 232 -14.06 14.30 -10.47
N GLY A 233 -14.69 13.13 -10.44
CA GLY A 233 -15.78 12.79 -11.36
C GLY A 233 -15.31 12.48 -12.78
N LYS A 234 -14.09 11.98 -12.96
CA LYS A 234 -13.44 11.75 -14.26
C LYS A 234 -13.07 10.28 -14.48
N PRO A 235 -14.04 9.36 -14.56
CA PRO A 235 -13.76 7.93 -14.72
C PRO A 235 -13.07 7.60 -16.05
N GLU A 236 -13.32 8.37 -17.13
CA GLU A 236 -12.68 8.20 -18.42
C GLU A 236 -11.19 8.55 -18.34
N ASP A 237 -10.82 9.63 -17.65
CA ASP A 237 -9.42 10.00 -17.42
C ASP A 237 -8.72 8.93 -16.57
N ALA A 238 -9.39 8.43 -15.50
CA ALA A 238 -8.88 7.34 -14.67
C ALA A 238 -8.56 6.09 -15.51
N ARG A 239 -9.46 5.73 -16.43
CA ARG A 239 -9.30 4.59 -17.33
C ARG A 239 -8.20 4.80 -18.34
N ALA A 240 -8.15 5.98 -18.97
CA ALA A 240 -7.10 6.34 -19.92
C ALA A 240 -5.71 6.26 -19.29
N HIS A 241 -5.54 6.79 -18.08
CA HIS A 241 -4.30 6.69 -17.32
C HIS A 241 -3.90 5.24 -17.02
N SER A 242 -4.85 4.43 -16.59
CA SER A 242 -4.58 3.02 -16.31
C SER A 242 -4.19 2.23 -17.57
N LEU A 243 -4.86 2.48 -18.70
CA LEU A 243 -4.57 1.83 -19.98
C LEU A 243 -3.20 2.24 -20.54
N ALA A 244 -2.78 3.50 -20.39
CA ALA A 244 -1.46 3.94 -20.83
C ALA A 244 -0.34 3.12 -20.20
N VAL A 245 -0.46 2.78 -18.90
CA VAL A 245 0.50 1.92 -18.20
C VAL A 245 0.51 0.50 -18.73
N ALA A 246 -0.68 -0.07 -19.07
CA ALA A 246 -0.77 -1.43 -19.63
C ALA A 246 -0.08 -1.56 -20.99
N MET A 247 -0.22 -0.53 -21.83
CA MET A 247 0.39 -0.53 -23.16
C MET A 247 1.93 -0.43 -23.10
N GLU A 248 2.48 0.22 -22.08
CA GLU A 248 3.93 0.33 -21.88
C GLU A 248 4.57 -0.98 -21.41
N HIS A 249 3.84 -1.83 -20.70
CA HIS A 249 4.42 -3.02 -20.04
C HIS A 249 4.21 -4.33 -20.81
N GLY A 250 3.39 -4.38 -21.85
CA GLY A 250 3.12 -5.57 -22.66
C GLY A 250 2.87 -6.85 -21.84
N SER A 251 1.89 -7.64 -22.21
CA SER A 251 1.60 -8.94 -21.53
C SER A 251 2.47 -10.07 -22.09
N ASP A 252 3.77 -10.01 -21.94
CA ASP A 252 4.71 -11.00 -22.52
C ASP A 252 4.82 -12.32 -21.74
N GLY A 253 3.72 -12.84 -21.18
CA GLY A 253 3.70 -14.18 -20.55
C GLY A 253 4.48 -14.30 -19.25
N GLU A 254 4.86 -13.19 -18.63
CA GLU A 254 5.47 -13.17 -17.31
C GLU A 254 4.46 -13.48 -16.20
N ALA A 255 4.95 -13.96 -15.05
CA ALA A 255 4.11 -14.22 -13.88
C ALA A 255 3.44 -12.93 -13.39
N PHE A 256 2.21 -13.01 -12.86
CA PHE A 256 1.42 -11.91 -12.33
C PHE A 256 2.23 -11.05 -11.34
N GLN A 257 2.39 -9.78 -11.65
CA GLN A 257 3.25 -8.83 -10.96
C GLN A 257 2.44 -7.71 -10.28
N LEU A 258 3.14 -6.81 -9.58
CA LEU A 258 2.52 -5.68 -8.90
C LEU A 258 1.79 -4.73 -9.88
N ASN A 259 2.29 -4.55 -11.09
CA ASN A 259 1.61 -3.73 -12.09
C ASN A 259 0.27 -4.32 -12.52
N ASP A 260 0.17 -5.67 -12.65
CA ASP A 260 -1.09 -6.35 -12.96
C ASP A 260 -2.10 -6.16 -11.82
N TYR A 261 -1.64 -6.26 -10.58
CA TYR A 261 -2.45 -5.95 -9.41
C TYR A 261 -2.92 -4.49 -9.39
N ASN A 262 -2.04 -3.55 -9.72
CA ASN A 262 -2.39 -2.13 -9.78
C ASN A 262 -3.47 -1.86 -10.82
N HIS A 263 -3.35 -2.48 -11.98
CA HIS A 263 -4.35 -2.46 -13.04
C HIS A 263 -5.68 -3.07 -12.61
N LEU A 264 -5.62 -4.24 -11.97
CA LEU A 264 -6.80 -4.91 -11.42
C LEU A 264 -7.55 -3.98 -10.45
N LEU A 265 -6.82 -3.41 -9.49
CA LEU A 265 -7.40 -2.53 -8.46
C LEU A 265 -8.06 -1.29 -9.06
N SER A 266 -7.33 -0.55 -9.92
CA SER A 266 -7.84 0.70 -10.49
C SER A 266 -9.02 0.47 -11.43
N ASN A 267 -8.93 -0.48 -12.36
CA ASN A 267 -10.01 -0.73 -13.31
C ASN A 267 -11.26 -1.31 -12.65
N THR A 268 -11.14 -2.17 -11.65
CA THR A 268 -12.30 -2.66 -10.88
C THR A 268 -12.99 -1.52 -10.13
N ARG A 269 -12.22 -0.58 -9.55
CA ARG A 269 -12.80 0.63 -8.93
C ARG A 269 -13.51 1.51 -9.96
N ILE A 270 -12.95 1.67 -11.15
CA ILE A 270 -13.58 2.43 -12.23
C ILE A 270 -14.89 1.76 -12.66
N ASP A 271 -14.91 0.43 -12.84
CA ASP A 271 -16.10 -0.32 -13.20
C ASP A 271 -17.20 -0.15 -12.12
N LEU A 272 -16.84 -0.26 -10.83
CA LEU A 272 -17.77 0.00 -9.72
C LEU A 272 -18.30 1.44 -9.73
N TYR A 273 -17.44 2.42 -9.97
CA TYR A 273 -17.82 3.83 -10.02
C TYR A 273 -18.90 4.09 -11.09
N VAL A 274 -18.72 3.54 -12.29
CA VAL A 274 -19.68 3.71 -13.38
C VAL A 274 -20.90 2.79 -13.27
N GLY A 275 -20.96 1.91 -12.25
CA GLY A 275 -22.07 1.01 -11.97
C GLY A 275 -22.03 -0.32 -12.74
N ASP A 276 -20.90 -0.68 -13.34
CA ASP A 276 -20.68 -1.97 -13.97
C ASP A 276 -20.20 -3.03 -12.97
N GLY A 277 -21.09 -3.47 -12.10
CA GLY A 277 -20.79 -4.50 -11.09
C GLY A 277 -20.46 -5.86 -11.68
N ASP A 278 -21.07 -6.23 -12.79
CA ASP A 278 -20.80 -7.52 -13.46
C ASP A 278 -19.42 -7.52 -14.13
N GLY A 279 -19.03 -6.43 -14.79
CA GLY A 279 -17.70 -6.23 -15.33
C GLY A 279 -16.63 -6.19 -14.23
N ALA A 280 -16.90 -5.51 -13.13
CA ALA A 280 -16.01 -5.47 -11.97
C ALA A 280 -15.75 -6.88 -11.40
N LEU A 281 -16.80 -7.68 -11.19
CA LEU A 281 -16.67 -9.04 -10.69
C LEU A 281 -15.93 -9.95 -11.66
N ALA A 282 -16.28 -9.89 -12.95
CA ALA A 282 -15.62 -10.69 -13.98
C ALA A 282 -14.12 -10.39 -14.06
N ARG A 283 -13.73 -9.12 -13.95
CA ARG A 283 -12.32 -8.70 -13.92
C ARG A 283 -11.56 -9.29 -12.73
N VAL A 284 -12.13 -9.22 -11.53
CA VAL A 284 -11.47 -9.75 -10.32
C VAL A 284 -11.35 -11.27 -10.40
N GLU A 285 -12.39 -11.97 -10.83
CA GLU A 285 -12.36 -13.44 -10.95
C GLU A 285 -11.39 -13.92 -12.02
N HIS A 286 -11.31 -13.22 -13.16
CA HIS A 286 -10.35 -13.54 -14.22
C HIS A 286 -8.90 -13.50 -13.71
N ALA A 287 -8.55 -12.47 -12.97
CA ALA A 287 -7.18 -12.30 -12.42
C ALA A 287 -6.93 -13.16 -11.16
N TRP A 288 -7.97 -13.72 -10.54
CA TRP A 288 -7.87 -14.30 -9.20
C TRP A 288 -6.88 -15.46 -9.10
N ARG A 289 -6.88 -16.36 -10.09
CA ARG A 289 -6.00 -17.54 -10.10
C ARG A 289 -4.52 -17.14 -10.16
N GLU A 290 -4.21 -16.17 -10.99
CA GLU A 290 -2.84 -15.65 -11.13
C GLU A 290 -2.41 -14.87 -9.88
N LEU A 291 -3.29 -14.06 -9.34
CA LEU A 291 -3.07 -13.35 -8.08
C LEU A 291 -2.81 -14.32 -6.91
N GLU A 292 -3.58 -15.41 -6.78
CA GLU A 292 -3.35 -16.43 -5.75
C GLU A 292 -2.02 -17.17 -5.94
N SER A 293 -1.61 -17.41 -7.16
CA SER A 293 -0.32 -18.06 -7.46
C SER A 293 0.87 -17.11 -7.24
N SER A 294 0.64 -15.80 -7.29
CA SER A 294 1.65 -14.78 -7.05
C SER A 294 1.99 -14.68 -5.55
N MET A 295 3.12 -14.05 -5.25
CA MET A 295 3.50 -13.78 -3.85
C MET A 295 2.86 -12.50 -3.29
N LEU A 296 2.09 -11.78 -4.09
CA LEU A 296 1.52 -10.48 -3.70
C LEU A 296 0.53 -10.61 -2.55
N LEU A 297 -0.25 -11.69 -2.48
CA LEU A 297 -1.16 -11.94 -1.36
C LEU A 297 -0.44 -12.19 -0.02
N ARG A 298 0.89 -12.29 0.01
CA ARG A 298 1.66 -12.28 1.26
C ARG A 298 1.88 -10.87 1.82
N VAL A 299 1.67 -9.85 1.00
CA VAL A 299 1.64 -8.46 1.45
C VAL A 299 0.26 -8.19 2.04
N THR A 300 0.22 -7.87 3.32
CA THR A 300 -1.04 -7.81 4.09
C THR A 300 -2.05 -6.82 3.51
N THR A 301 -1.60 -5.65 3.03
CA THR A 301 -2.49 -4.65 2.43
C THR A 301 -3.07 -5.14 1.10
N VAL A 302 -2.26 -5.77 0.25
CA VAL A 302 -2.72 -6.38 -1.02
C VAL A 302 -3.75 -7.47 -0.73
N TYR A 303 -3.49 -8.32 0.26
CA TYR A 303 -4.41 -9.39 0.66
C TYR A 303 -5.78 -8.84 1.06
N VAL A 304 -5.81 -7.87 1.98
CA VAL A 304 -7.07 -7.30 2.48
C VAL A 304 -7.82 -6.57 1.39
N GLU A 305 -7.13 -5.74 0.60
CA GLU A 305 -7.75 -5.02 -0.52
C GLU A 305 -8.31 -5.96 -1.58
N SER A 306 -7.60 -7.04 -1.93
CA SER A 306 -8.07 -8.00 -2.93
C SER A 306 -9.36 -8.70 -2.50
N TYR A 307 -9.42 -9.15 -1.24
CA TYR A 307 -10.65 -9.78 -0.74
C TYR A 307 -11.78 -8.78 -0.57
N PHE A 308 -11.51 -7.55 -0.16
CA PHE A 308 -12.52 -6.51 -0.08
C PHE A 308 -13.05 -6.14 -1.47
N LEU A 309 -12.17 -5.96 -2.43
CA LEU A 309 -12.52 -5.68 -3.82
C LEU A 309 -13.39 -6.79 -4.44
N LEU A 310 -13.05 -8.06 -4.19
CA LEU A 310 -13.85 -9.22 -4.62
C LEU A 310 -15.25 -9.16 -4.01
N GLY A 311 -15.37 -8.88 -2.71
CA GLY A 311 -16.65 -8.80 -2.01
C GLY A 311 -17.51 -7.64 -2.48
N THR A 312 -16.93 -6.46 -2.67
CA THR A 312 -17.63 -5.26 -3.15
C THR A 312 -18.10 -5.44 -4.59
N ALA A 313 -17.25 -5.98 -5.48
CA ALA A 313 -17.64 -6.29 -6.85
C ALA A 313 -18.78 -7.32 -6.91
N ALA A 314 -18.74 -8.36 -6.05
CA ALA A 314 -19.80 -9.34 -5.97
C ALA A 314 -21.12 -8.75 -5.43
N LEU A 315 -21.08 -7.85 -4.44
CA LEU A 315 -22.30 -7.16 -3.96
C LEU A 315 -22.92 -6.25 -5.03
N ALA A 316 -22.09 -5.61 -5.86
CA ALA A 316 -22.54 -4.77 -6.96
C ALA A 316 -23.06 -5.55 -8.18
N SER A 317 -22.71 -6.85 -8.31
CA SER A 317 -23.08 -7.70 -9.44
C SER A 317 -24.53 -8.17 -9.36
N THR A 318 -25.12 -8.46 -10.53
CA THR A 318 -26.46 -9.06 -10.66
C THR A 318 -26.44 -10.59 -10.73
N ARG A 319 -25.26 -11.20 -10.75
CA ARG A 319 -25.06 -12.64 -10.91
C ARG A 319 -25.73 -13.45 -9.78
N PRO A 320 -26.32 -14.62 -10.08
CA PRO A 320 -27.02 -15.45 -9.09
C PRO A 320 -26.08 -16.06 -8.04
N ASP A 321 -24.81 -16.29 -8.36
CA ASP A 321 -23.80 -16.89 -7.48
C ASP A 321 -23.07 -15.87 -6.60
N ARG A 322 -23.36 -14.55 -6.73
CA ARG A 322 -22.68 -13.46 -6.02
C ARG A 322 -22.60 -13.66 -4.51
N ALA A 323 -23.66 -14.19 -3.88
CA ALA A 323 -23.65 -14.42 -2.42
C ALA A 323 -22.55 -15.40 -1.98
N ALA A 324 -22.25 -16.43 -2.78
CA ALA A 324 -21.17 -17.38 -2.49
C ALA A 324 -19.80 -16.68 -2.57
N VAL A 325 -19.63 -15.78 -3.56
CA VAL A 325 -18.40 -14.98 -3.72
C VAL A 325 -18.21 -14.03 -2.54
N VAL A 326 -19.28 -13.33 -2.09
CA VAL A 326 -19.22 -12.45 -0.91
C VAL A 326 -18.83 -13.24 0.34
N ARG A 327 -19.41 -14.44 0.57
CA ARG A 327 -19.02 -15.30 1.70
C ARG A 327 -17.55 -15.71 1.63
N ARG A 328 -17.01 -16.01 0.44
CA ARG A 328 -15.58 -16.27 0.23
C ARG A 328 -14.74 -15.06 0.62
N ALA A 329 -15.15 -13.86 0.22
CA ALA A 329 -14.44 -12.61 0.56
C ALA A 329 -14.45 -12.36 2.07
N ILE A 330 -15.60 -12.51 2.74
CA ILE A 330 -15.75 -12.40 4.20
C ILE A 330 -14.84 -13.40 4.92
N ALA A 331 -14.81 -14.66 4.48
CA ALA A 331 -13.95 -15.70 5.05
C ALA A 331 -12.46 -15.40 4.84
N GLY A 332 -12.09 -14.80 3.70
CA GLY A 332 -10.74 -14.34 3.44
C GLY A 332 -10.31 -13.24 4.42
N LEU A 333 -11.11 -12.19 4.58
CA LEU A 333 -10.84 -11.09 5.50
C LEU A 333 -10.77 -11.54 6.97
N ALA A 334 -11.57 -12.52 7.37
CA ALA A 334 -11.58 -13.07 8.73
C ALA A 334 -10.24 -13.74 9.14
N LYS A 335 -9.40 -14.12 8.17
CA LYS A 335 -8.06 -14.69 8.45
C LYS A 335 -7.06 -13.63 8.93
N THR A 336 -7.35 -12.36 8.74
CA THR A 336 -6.51 -11.26 9.22
C THR A 336 -6.95 -10.83 10.62
N LYS A 337 -5.99 -10.34 11.41
CA LYS A 337 -6.27 -9.80 12.75
C LYS A 337 -6.09 -8.28 12.78
N LEU A 338 -6.40 -7.62 11.66
CA LEU A 338 -6.25 -6.18 11.52
C LEU A 338 -7.59 -5.47 11.77
N PRO A 339 -7.64 -4.45 12.63
CA PRO A 339 -8.88 -3.72 12.91
C PRO A 339 -9.56 -3.15 11.66
N TRP A 340 -8.78 -2.61 10.73
CA TRP A 340 -9.31 -2.06 9.50
C TRP A 340 -9.90 -3.14 8.56
N ALA A 341 -9.30 -4.32 8.50
CA ALA A 341 -9.86 -5.44 7.75
C ALA A 341 -11.16 -5.96 8.38
N ASP A 342 -11.28 -5.94 9.71
CA ASP A 342 -12.52 -6.31 10.40
C ASP A 342 -13.63 -5.29 10.15
N GLY A 343 -13.31 -3.99 10.04
CA GLY A 343 -14.24 -2.96 9.60
C GLY A 343 -14.76 -3.18 8.18
N LEU A 344 -13.87 -3.45 7.23
CA LEU A 344 -14.22 -3.77 5.84
C LEU A 344 -15.05 -5.06 5.74
N ARG A 345 -14.68 -6.09 6.50
CA ARG A 345 -15.43 -7.33 6.60
C ARG A 345 -16.87 -7.08 7.09
N ALA A 346 -17.03 -6.20 8.09
CA ALA A 346 -18.37 -5.88 8.62
C ALA A 346 -19.27 -5.21 7.59
N LEU A 347 -18.73 -4.39 6.68
CA LEU A 347 -19.48 -3.83 5.54
C LEU A 347 -19.98 -4.95 4.61
N LEU A 348 -19.12 -5.90 4.25
CA LEU A 348 -19.50 -7.02 3.39
C LEU A 348 -20.55 -7.92 4.06
N VAL A 349 -20.49 -8.11 5.37
CA VAL A 349 -21.50 -8.87 6.14
C VAL A 349 -22.84 -8.17 6.05
N ALA A 350 -22.89 -6.86 6.30
CA ALA A 350 -24.13 -6.08 6.18
C ALA A 350 -24.74 -6.12 4.76
N GLY A 351 -23.87 -6.01 3.73
CA GLY A 351 -24.29 -6.13 2.33
C GLY A 351 -24.86 -7.51 2.00
N LEU A 352 -24.23 -8.59 2.49
CA LEU A 352 -24.73 -9.96 2.33
C LEU A 352 -26.06 -10.18 3.05
N THR A 353 -26.20 -9.70 4.29
CA THR A 353 -27.45 -9.78 5.07
C THR A 353 -28.58 -9.05 4.37
N LEU A 354 -28.30 -7.90 3.76
CA LEU A 354 -29.28 -7.19 2.95
C LEU A 354 -29.70 -8.00 1.71
N HIS A 355 -28.74 -8.60 1.03
CA HIS A 355 -29.01 -9.46 -0.13
C HIS A 355 -29.85 -10.68 0.24
N GLU A 356 -29.68 -11.22 1.43
CA GLU A 356 -30.48 -12.34 1.98
C GLU A 356 -31.86 -11.91 2.46
N GLY A 357 -32.22 -10.63 2.31
CA GLY A 357 -33.56 -10.08 2.55
C GLY A 357 -33.80 -9.54 3.95
N SER A 358 -32.81 -9.52 4.84
CA SER A 358 -32.97 -9.03 6.22
C SER A 358 -32.53 -7.55 6.34
N ARG A 359 -33.42 -6.64 5.95
CA ARG A 359 -33.16 -5.18 5.94
C ARG A 359 -32.87 -4.62 7.34
N GLU A 360 -33.66 -5.03 8.34
CA GLU A 360 -33.48 -4.54 9.72
C GLU A 360 -32.15 -5.00 10.31
N ARG A 361 -31.80 -6.26 10.11
CA ARG A 361 -30.53 -6.82 10.56
C ARG A 361 -29.34 -6.17 9.88
N ALA A 362 -29.41 -5.96 8.55
CA ALA A 362 -28.37 -5.25 7.81
C ALA A 362 -28.16 -3.82 8.35
N ALA A 363 -29.23 -3.11 8.73
CA ALA A 363 -29.12 -1.78 9.33
C ALA A 363 -28.37 -1.81 10.68
N LEU A 364 -28.61 -2.83 11.53
CA LEU A 364 -27.88 -3.01 12.78
C LEU A 364 -26.40 -3.40 12.56
N GLU A 365 -26.13 -4.25 11.58
CA GLU A 365 -24.76 -4.63 11.20
C GLU A 365 -23.97 -3.42 10.64
N LEU A 366 -24.62 -2.49 9.93
CA LEU A 366 -24.00 -1.23 9.51
C LEU A 366 -23.61 -0.33 10.68
N VAL A 367 -24.40 -0.28 11.78
CA VAL A 367 -23.98 0.43 12.99
C VAL A 367 -22.70 -0.17 13.56
N ALA A 368 -22.64 -1.49 13.67
CA ALA A 368 -21.44 -2.18 14.15
C ALA A 368 -20.23 -1.97 13.20
N ALA A 369 -20.47 -1.90 11.88
CA ALA A 369 -19.44 -1.58 10.91
C ALA A 369 -18.93 -0.13 11.08
N GLU A 370 -19.82 0.85 11.26
CA GLU A 370 -19.43 2.25 11.54
C GLU A 370 -18.51 2.35 12.76
N ASP A 371 -18.78 1.62 13.84
CA ASP A 371 -17.99 1.67 15.07
C ASP A 371 -16.58 1.07 14.85
N LYS A 372 -16.50 -0.06 14.14
CA LYS A 372 -15.23 -0.68 13.79
C LYS A 372 -14.39 0.19 12.85
N LEU A 373 -15.02 0.78 11.84
CA LEU A 373 -14.36 1.66 10.89
C LEU A 373 -13.89 2.97 11.54
N ARG A 374 -14.67 3.50 12.50
CA ARG A 374 -14.26 4.66 13.29
C ARG A 374 -13.06 4.34 14.18
N ALA A 375 -13.06 3.17 14.84
CA ALA A 375 -11.92 2.70 15.62
C ALA A 375 -10.67 2.44 14.76
N ALA A 376 -10.86 2.11 13.48
CA ALA A 376 -9.80 1.92 12.49
C ALA A 376 -9.40 3.23 11.77
N GLU A 377 -9.92 4.38 12.18
CA GLU A 377 -9.61 5.70 11.58
C GLU A 377 -9.91 5.78 10.08
N MET A 378 -11.04 5.20 9.64
CA MET A 378 -11.46 5.15 8.23
C MET A 378 -12.73 6.00 7.98
N PRO A 379 -12.64 7.33 8.05
CA PRO A 379 -13.82 8.21 8.02
C PRO A 379 -14.61 8.10 6.71
N LEU A 380 -13.97 7.92 5.57
CA LEU A 380 -14.63 7.69 4.29
C LEU A 380 -15.59 6.49 4.37
N HIS A 381 -15.12 5.36 4.84
CA HIS A 381 -15.90 4.13 4.95
C HIS A 381 -17.03 4.26 5.99
N VAL A 382 -16.82 5.04 7.06
CA VAL A 382 -17.87 5.38 8.02
C VAL A 382 -19.00 6.17 7.35
N GLN A 383 -18.69 7.14 6.49
CA GLN A 383 -19.73 7.93 5.82
C GLN A 383 -20.52 7.08 4.81
N ILE A 384 -19.86 6.18 4.10
CA ILE A 384 -20.53 5.28 3.16
C ILE A 384 -21.43 4.28 3.92
N ALA A 385 -20.96 3.71 5.03
CA ALA A 385 -21.80 2.87 5.89
C ALA A 385 -23.06 3.63 6.37
N ARG A 386 -22.92 4.93 6.74
CA ARG A 386 -24.04 5.79 7.11
C ARG A 386 -25.01 6.04 5.96
N GLN A 387 -24.48 6.27 4.75
CA GLN A 387 -25.30 6.43 3.55
C GLN A 387 -26.13 5.17 3.31
N CYS A 388 -25.52 4.00 3.28
CA CYS A 388 -26.21 2.71 3.11
C CYS A 388 -27.26 2.49 4.22
N ARG A 389 -26.92 2.76 5.48
CA ARG A 389 -27.88 2.69 6.59
C ARG A 389 -29.05 3.65 6.40
N GLY A 390 -28.79 4.86 5.93
CA GLY A 390 -29.81 5.85 5.62
C GLY A 390 -30.78 5.39 4.53
N GLU A 391 -30.30 4.66 3.52
CA GLU A 391 -31.11 4.03 2.48
C GLU A 391 -32.00 2.91 3.03
N LEU A 392 -31.48 2.14 3.99
CA LEU A 392 -32.22 1.07 4.64
C LEU A 392 -33.32 1.59 5.58
N LEU A 393 -33.03 2.61 6.37
CA LEU A 393 -33.99 3.17 7.34
C LEU A 393 -35.14 3.92 6.65
N GLY A 394 -34.87 4.64 5.57
CA GLY A 394 -35.86 5.48 4.91
C GLY A 394 -36.38 6.62 5.80
N GLY A 395 -37.48 7.24 5.43
CA GLY A 395 -38.09 8.32 6.19
C GLY A 395 -37.16 9.50 6.49
N ALA A 396 -37.53 10.35 7.47
CA ALA A 396 -36.76 11.54 7.84
C ALA A 396 -35.37 11.19 8.44
N ALA A 397 -35.29 10.16 9.28
CA ALA A 397 -34.05 9.74 9.91
C ALA A 397 -33.06 9.22 8.86
N GLY A 398 -33.53 8.40 7.91
CA GLY A 398 -32.67 7.91 6.81
C GLY A 398 -32.24 9.02 5.87
N ALA A 399 -33.11 9.98 5.58
CA ALA A 399 -32.76 11.15 4.77
C ALA A 399 -31.68 12.01 5.43
N ALA A 400 -31.77 12.24 6.75
CA ALA A 400 -30.73 12.98 7.49
C ALA A 400 -29.34 12.29 7.43
N LEU A 401 -29.30 10.97 7.54
CA LEU A 401 -28.03 10.21 7.44
C LEU A 401 -27.41 10.32 6.05
N ARG A 402 -28.22 10.16 4.99
CA ARG A 402 -27.74 10.29 3.61
C ARG A 402 -27.24 11.69 3.32
N GLU A 403 -27.97 12.71 3.75
CA GLU A 403 -27.54 14.10 3.53
C GLU A 403 -26.25 14.43 4.28
N ALA A 404 -26.11 13.99 5.53
CA ALA A 404 -24.87 14.18 6.29
C ALA A 404 -23.67 13.49 5.61
N ALA A 405 -23.83 12.27 5.11
CA ALA A 405 -22.78 11.55 4.39
C ALA A 405 -22.44 12.24 3.06
N ALA A 406 -23.44 12.64 2.29
CA ALA A 406 -23.24 13.36 1.03
C ALA A 406 -22.59 14.74 1.25
N ALA A 407 -22.98 15.46 2.29
CA ALA A 407 -22.38 16.74 2.66
C ALA A 407 -20.88 16.58 2.99
N TRP A 408 -20.53 15.53 3.75
CA TRP A 408 -19.14 15.22 4.07
C TRP A 408 -18.33 14.89 2.80
N LEU A 409 -18.88 14.07 1.89
CA LEU A 409 -18.21 13.74 0.62
C LEU A 409 -18.00 14.98 -0.25
N ARG A 410 -19.00 15.89 -0.33
CA ARG A 410 -18.85 17.17 -1.04
C ARG A 410 -17.79 18.07 -0.38
N ASP A 411 -17.73 18.10 0.94
CA ASP A 411 -16.66 18.81 1.65
C ASP A 411 -15.28 18.23 1.31
N GLN A 412 -15.18 16.94 1.08
CA GLN A 412 -13.98 16.29 0.57
C GLN A 412 -13.79 16.44 -0.96
N ALA A 413 -14.51 17.34 -1.62
CA ALA A 413 -14.46 17.63 -3.05
C ALA A 413 -14.79 16.42 -3.97
N VAL A 414 -15.56 15.46 -3.48
CA VAL A 414 -16.10 14.37 -4.30
C VAL A 414 -17.16 14.91 -5.23
N ALA A 415 -16.94 14.84 -6.54
CA ALA A 415 -17.81 15.41 -7.56
C ALA A 415 -19.17 14.70 -7.64
N ASP A 416 -19.17 13.36 -7.56
CA ASP A 416 -20.37 12.53 -7.50
C ASP A 416 -20.33 11.61 -6.28
N PRO A 417 -20.95 12.04 -5.14
CA PRO A 417 -21.00 11.23 -3.93
C PRO A 417 -21.66 9.86 -4.10
N GLN A 418 -22.69 9.77 -4.96
CA GLN A 418 -23.42 8.53 -5.17
C GLN A 418 -22.62 7.51 -5.98
N ALA A 419 -21.97 7.93 -7.06
CA ALA A 419 -21.08 7.08 -7.83
C ALA A 419 -19.87 6.67 -7.00
N PHE A 420 -19.30 7.59 -6.22
CA PHE A 420 -18.14 7.32 -5.38
C PHE A 420 -18.44 6.31 -4.27
N ALA A 421 -19.64 6.34 -3.70
CA ALA A 421 -20.06 5.38 -2.68
C ALA A 421 -20.09 3.92 -3.17
N ARG A 422 -20.22 3.68 -4.47
CA ARG A 422 -20.19 2.32 -5.04
C ARG A 422 -18.82 1.64 -4.93
N LEU A 423 -17.75 2.39 -4.62
CA LEU A 423 -16.41 1.85 -4.46
C LEU A 423 -16.23 1.03 -3.18
N ILE A 424 -17.16 1.17 -2.23
CA ILE A 424 -17.11 0.68 -0.87
C ILE A 424 -18.44 0.01 -0.53
#